data_2e54dee6cd4b8ea27f57b0c4e02ba252
#
_entry.id   2e54dee6cd4b8ea27f57b0c4e02ba252
#
_cell.length_a   1.000
_cell.length_b   1.000
_cell.length_c   1.000
_cell.angle_alpha   90.00
_cell.angle_beta   90.00
_cell.angle_gamma   90.00
#
_symmetry.space_group_name_H-M   'P 1'
#
loop_
_entity.id
_entity.type
_entity.pdbx_description
1 polymer ?
#
loop_
_entity_poly.entity_id
_entity_poly.type
_entity_poly.pdbx_seq_one_letter_code
_entity_poly.pdbx_strand_id
1 'polypeptide(L)'
;MSGQMEHYLFHRGEYRQAYEYFGAHLNRSSTIFRIWAPTAKSVAIVGDFNNWNAREEDYCQKITNEGIWEVEIKKVKKGAIYKFQIETSWGQKILKADPYAFYSELRPQTASVVNGIPKFRWGDKKWLNNREIGYAKPINIYEVHLGSWKKKEDGTYYNYREIAELLVEYMLEMNYTHIEIMPITEYPFDGSWGYQATGYYSVTSRYGTPEDFIYFVNYFHKNNLGVILDWVPGHFCKDAHGLYRFDGSACYEYEDQNLGENEWGTANFNVSRNEVRSFLVSNLYFWIKEFHIDGVRMDAISNMIYHKDGVSENRASIEFLQYLNQSLHENHPDIMLVAEDSSAWPLVTKYQADGGLGFDFKWNMGWMNDTLKYIEQDPFFRRSHHGKLTFSFMYAFSENFILPLSHDEIVHGKNAILNKMPGYYEDKLAHVKNLYSYQMAHPGKKLNFMGNEFVQGLEWRYYEQLEWQLLKDNKGSKDIQNYVKALNTLYLEEKALWHDGQNAFEWIEHENIDENMLIFLRKDPDTDDFIIAVFNFSGKDQDKYPVGVNLEGEYECILDSNEKRFGGSYQGRKRNYKTIKSAWHNREQYIEVKIAKNSTIFLKHKKGNEED
;
A
#
# COMPACT_ATOMS: atom_id res chain seq x y z
N MET A 1 4.96 40.92 11.33
CA MET A 1 4.79 40.58 9.91
C MET A 1 4.98 39.06 9.63
N SER A 2 5.33 38.25 10.65
CA SER A 2 5.32 36.79 10.52
C SER A 2 3.87 36.31 10.66
N GLY A 3 3.38 35.52 9.73
CA GLY A 3 2.05 34.92 9.76
C GLY A 3 1.12 35.31 8.60
N GLN A 4 1.34 36.45 7.95
CA GLN A 4 0.44 36.90 6.86
C GLN A 4 0.52 36.02 5.61
N MET A 5 1.71 35.53 5.26
CA MET A 5 1.88 34.63 4.12
C MET A 5 1.31 33.26 4.43
N GLU A 6 1.54 32.75 5.63
CA GLU A 6 1.02 31.48 6.14
C GLU A 6 -0.52 31.48 6.11
N HIS A 7 -1.15 32.56 6.62
CA HIS A 7 -2.62 32.71 6.57
C HIS A 7 -3.13 32.76 5.13
N TYR A 8 -2.47 33.55 4.27
CA TYR A 8 -2.84 33.66 2.86
C TYR A 8 -2.79 32.31 2.15
N LEU A 9 -1.69 31.56 2.27
CA LEU A 9 -1.53 30.26 1.64
C LEU A 9 -2.52 29.23 2.21
N PHE A 10 -2.77 29.25 3.53
CA PHE A 10 -3.72 28.37 4.18
C PHE A 10 -5.14 28.53 3.63
N HIS A 11 -5.62 29.76 3.52
CA HIS A 11 -6.95 30.07 2.99
C HIS A 11 -7.05 29.93 1.47
N ARG A 12 -5.93 29.71 0.77
CA ARG A 12 -5.91 29.38 -0.66
C ARG A 12 -5.87 27.88 -0.96
N GLY A 13 -5.65 27.05 0.03
CA GLY A 13 -5.48 25.60 -0.17
C GLY A 13 -4.07 25.19 -0.65
N GLU A 14 -3.10 26.07 -0.49
CA GLU A 14 -1.75 25.96 -1.06
C GLU A 14 -0.64 25.83 0.01
N TYR A 15 -1.01 25.79 1.29
CA TYR A 15 -0.01 25.80 2.38
C TYR A 15 0.54 24.39 2.65
N ARG A 16 1.56 24.00 1.91
CA ARG A 16 2.23 22.68 1.98
C ARG A 16 2.89 22.40 3.33
N GLN A 17 3.20 23.42 4.12
CA GLN A 17 3.91 23.33 5.40
C GLN A 17 3.04 23.87 6.56
N ALA A 18 1.72 23.71 6.47
CA ALA A 18 0.81 24.17 7.50
C ALA A 18 1.13 23.55 8.88
N TYR A 19 1.72 22.36 8.92
CA TYR A 19 2.19 21.71 10.15
C TYR A 19 3.34 22.47 10.84
N GLU A 20 4.11 23.30 10.15
CA GLU A 20 5.15 24.13 10.75
C GLU A 20 4.55 25.37 11.46
N TYR A 21 3.27 25.66 11.20
CA TYR A 21 2.57 26.82 11.75
C TYR A 21 1.47 26.42 12.75
N PHE A 22 0.57 25.52 12.37
CA PHE A 22 -0.52 25.04 13.22
C PHE A 22 -0.07 23.95 14.19
N GLY A 23 -0.83 23.78 15.29
CA GLY A 23 -0.53 22.82 16.35
C GLY A 23 0.26 23.45 17.49
N ALA A 24 0.94 22.60 18.27
CA ALA A 24 1.74 22.98 19.43
C ALA A 24 3.23 23.09 19.09
N HIS A 25 3.79 24.31 19.11
CA HIS A 25 5.19 24.59 18.80
C HIS A 25 5.98 25.04 20.01
N LEU A 26 7.03 24.26 20.33
CA LEU A 26 7.91 24.51 21.47
C LEU A 26 8.87 25.66 21.22
N ASN A 27 8.85 26.65 22.12
CA ASN A 27 9.88 27.64 22.29
C ASN A 27 10.77 27.33 23.52
N ARG A 28 11.80 28.14 23.79
CA ARG A 28 12.72 27.91 24.92
C ARG A 28 12.03 27.82 26.28
N SER A 29 10.97 28.60 26.50
CA SER A 29 10.29 28.75 27.80
C SER A 29 8.77 28.70 27.73
N SER A 30 8.22 28.47 26.56
CA SER A 30 6.79 28.50 26.28
C SER A 30 6.43 27.52 25.15
N THR A 31 5.13 27.30 24.96
CA THR A 31 4.60 26.61 23.80
C THR A 31 3.55 27.51 23.16
N ILE A 32 3.63 27.67 21.83
CA ILE A 32 2.63 28.38 21.04
C ILE A 32 1.66 27.34 20.50
N PHE A 33 0.36 27.58 20.70
CA PHE A 33 -0.72 26.76 20.19
C PHE A 33 -1.49 27.55 19.13
N ARG A 34 -1.71 26.95 17.95
CA ARG A 34 -2.50 27.53 16.86
C ARG A 34 -3.48 26.53 16.30
N ILE A 35 -4.69 27.03 16.04
CA ILE A 35 -5.77 26.20 15.51
C ILE A 35 -6.68 27.00 14.59
N TRP A 36 -7.30 26.33 13.63
CA TRP A 36 -8.37 26.86 12.82
C TRP A 36 -9.72 26.37 13.33
N ALA A 37 -10.56 27.31 13.79
CA ALA A 37 -11.90 27.07 14.32
C ALA A 37 -12.81 28.27 13.95
N PRO A 38 -13.34 28.32 12.71
CA PRO A 38 -13.95 29.53 12.14
C PRO A 38 -15.21 29.99 12.85
N THR A 39 -16.02 29.09 13.40
CA THR A 39 -17.31 29.40 14.04
C THR A 39 -17.24 29.45 15.56
N ALA A 40 -16.08 29.17 16.16
CA ALA A 40 -15.88 29.20 17.61
C ALA A 40 -16.12 30.60 18.19
N LYS A 41 -16.77 30.67 19.35
CA LYS A 41 -16.88 31.91 20.16
C LYS A 41 -15.63 32.20 20.97
N SER A 42 -15.04 31.14 21.53
CA SER A 42 -13.78 31.18 22.25
C SER A 42 -13.03 29.85 22.12
N VAL A 43 -11.72 29.91 22.24
CA VAL A 43 -10.83 28.74 22.27
C VAL A 43 -9.88 28.89 23.44
N ALA A 44 -9.67 27.81 24.19
CA ALA A 44 -8.69 27.76 25.26
C ALA A 44 -7.93 26.45 25.24
N ILE A 45 -6.74 26.42 25.84
CA ILE A 45 -5.95 25.19 26.01
C ILE A 45 -6.17 24.65 27.42
N VAL A 46 -6.53 23.39 27.52
CA VAL A 46 -6.64 22.67 28.80
C VAL A 46 -5.74 21.45 28.79
N GLY A 47 -5.15 21.13 29.90
CA GLY A 47 -4.22 20.00 30.01
C GLY A 47 -3.76 19.74 31.45
N ASP A 48 -2.76 18.87 31.60
CA ASP A 48 -2.15 18.54 32.88
C ASP A 48 -1.53 19.75 33.58
N PHE A 49 -1.01 20.70 32.84
CA PHE A 49 -0.34 21.93 33.34
C PHE A 49 -1.32 22.95 33.98
N ASN A 50 -2.64 22.85 33.75
CA ASN A 50 -3.67 23.70 34.36
C ASN A 50 -4.80 22.90 34.98
N ASN A 51 -4.57 21.61 35.30
CA ASN A 51 -5.57 20.69 35.87
C ASN A 51 -6.86 20.64 35.06
N TRP A 52 -6.76 20.68 33.74
CA TRP A 52 -7.88 20.65 32.78
C TRP A 52 -8.92 21.77 32.95
N ASN A 53 -8.53 22.89 33.56
CA ASN A 53 -9.37 24.07 33.74
C ASN A 53 -8.66 25.29 33.17
N ALA A 54 -9.25 25.88 32.14
CA ALA A 54 -8.69 27.06 31.47
C ALA A 54 -8.63 28.27 32.42
N ARG A 55 -7.49 28.88 32.56
CA ARG A 55 -7.26 30.17 33.23
C ARG A 55 -7.33 31.27 32.18
N GLU A 56 -7.31 32.53 32.59
CA GLU A 56 -7.37 33.69 31.68
C GLU A 56 -6.22 33.65 30.65
N GLU A 57 -5.01 33.29 31.07
CA GLU A 57 -3.82 33.19 30.22
C GLU A 57 -3.83 32.00 29.24
N ASP A 58 -4.76 31.05 29.40
CA ASP A 58 -4.87 29.86 28.54
C ASP A 58 -5.82 30.08 27.35
N TYR A 59 -6.52 31.24 27.30
CA TYR A 59 -7.43 31.56 26.20
C TYR A 59 -6.69 32.10 24.99
N CYS A 60 -7.05 31.55 23.82
CA CYS A 60 -6.51 31.98 22.54
C CYS A 60 -7.12 33.33 22.10
N GLN A 61 -6.28 34.11 21.40
CA GLN A 61 -6.74 35.29 20.66
C GLN A 61 -7.10 34.87 19.24
N LYS A 62 -8.23 35.36 18.72
CA LYS A 62 -8.59 35.21 17.32
C LYS A 62 -7.75 36.18 16.49
N ILE A 63 -6.80 35.64 15.71
CA ILE A 63 -5.81 36.44 14.99
C ILE A 63 -6.18 36.74 13.54
N THR A 64 -7.19 36.02 12.98
CA THR A 64 -7.79 36.32 11.68
C THR A 64 -9.31 36.28 11.75
N ASN A 65 -9.96 37.01 10.85
CA ASN A 65 -11.44 36.97 10.74
C ASN A 65 -11.96 35.59 10.34
N GLU A 66 -11.16 34.83 9.58
CA GLU A 66 -11.45 33.50 9.06
C GLU A 66 -11.28 32.39 10.11
N GLY A 67 -10.89 32.75 11.35
CA GLY A 67 -10.93 31.86 12.50
C GLY A 67 -9.66 31.13 12.83
N ILE A 68 -8.51 31.72 12.60
CA ILE A 68 -7.25 31.24 13.19
C ILE A 68 -7.12 31.82 14.60
N TRP A 69 -6.84 30.93 15.57
CA TRP A 69 -6.69 31.24 16.99
C TRP A 69 -5.29 30.90 17.45
N GLU A 70 -4.71 31.74 18.31
CA GLU A 70 -3.36 31.58 18.83
C GLU A 70 -3.28 31.92 20.33
N VAL A 71 -2.48 31.16 21.07
CA VAL A 71 -2.02 31.52 22.43
C VAL A 71 -0.59 31.04 22.66
N GLU A 72 0.19 31.82 23.39
CA GLU A 72 1.49 31.39 23.89
C GLU A 72 1.42 31.15 25.41
N ILE A 73 1.64 29.92 25.85
CA ILE A 73 1.56 29.54 27.27
C ILE A 73 2.97 29.25 27.80
N LYS A 74 3.35 29.98 28.83
CA LYS A 74 4.66 29.82 29.50
C LYS A 74 4.72 28.53 30.29
N LYS A 75 5.93 27.94 30.38
CA LYS A 75 6.26 26.74 31.16
C LYS A 75 5.60 25.42 30.67
N VAL A 76 4.78 25.42 29.62
CA VAL A 76 4.35 24.19 28.98
C VAL A 76 5.54 23.60 28.22
N LYS A 77 5.87 22.32 28.48
CA LYS A 77 7.06 21.64 27.97
C LYS A 77 6.69 20.43 27.12
N LYS A 78 7.69 19.88 26.41
CA LYS A 78 7.57 18.57 25.75
C LYS A 78 7.05 17.52 26.73
N GLY A 79 6.06 16.73 26.32
CA GLY A 79 5.40 15.70 27.10
C GLY A 79 4.13 16.17 27.82
N ALA A 80 3.83 17.49 27.86
CA ALA A 80 2.57 17.97 28.41
C ALA A 80 1.38 17.46 27.60
N ILE A 81 0.32 17.06 28.30
CA ILE A 81 -0.89 16.50 27.71
C ILE A 81 -1.95 17.61 27.62
N TYR A 82 -2.60 17.76 26.45
CA TYR A 82 -3.55 18.86 26.24
C TYR A 82 -4.67 18.54 25.27
N LYS A 83 -5.72 19.36 25.34
CA LYS A 83 -6.79 19.49 24.36
C LYS A 83 -7.13 20.96 24.12
N PHE A 84 -7.76 21.25 22.98
CA PHE A 84 -8.46 22.49 22.76
C PHE A 84 -9.85 22.41 23.40
N GLN A 85 -10.18 23.35 24.27
CA GLN A 85 -11.53 23.60 24.75
C GLN A 85 -12.15 24.67 23.85
N ILE A 86 -13.13 24.28 23.06
CA ILE A 86 -13.78 25.16 22.09
C ILE A 86 -15.19 25.48 22.57
N GLU A 87 -15.53 26.76 22.65
CA GLU A 87 -16.92 27.19 22.84
C GLU A 87 -17.59 27.37 21.48
N THR A 88 -18.56 26.55 21.19
CA THR A 88 -19.30 26.56 19.92
C THR A 88 -20.11 27.83 19.75
N SER A 89 -20.61 28.10 18.54
CA SER A 89 -21.44 29.27 18.24
C SER A 89 -22.74 29.32 19.05
N TRP A 90 -23.19 28.21 19.62
CA TRP A 90 -24.39 28.16 20.51
C TRP A 90 -24.01 28.07 22.00
N GLY A 91 -22.73 28.18 22.37
CA GLY A 91 -22.31 28.32 23.76
C GLY A 91 -21.95 26.99 24.47
N GLN A 92 -21.96 25.86 23.78
CA GLN A 92 -21.48 24.58 24.35
C GLN A 92 -19.96 24.55 24.35
N LYS A 93 -19.35 24.10 25.46
CA LYS A 93 -17.92 23.81 25.53
C LYS A 93 -17.66 22.35 25.16
N ILE A 94 -16.80 22.14 24.17
CA ILE A 94 -16.37 20.81 23.70
C ILE A 94 -14.86 20.69 23.81
N LEU A 95 -14.35 19.45 23.96
CA LEU A 95 -12.92 19.18 24.04
C LEU A 95 -12.45 18.43 22.78
N LYS A 96 -11.45 18.97 22.11
CA LYS A 96 -10.92 18.46 20.86
C LYS A 96 -9.41 18.17 20.95
N ALA A 97 -8.98 17.05 20.40
CA ALA A 97 -7.56 16.82 20.14
C ALA A 97 -7.06 17.82 19.09
N ASP A 98 -5.78 18.08 19.09
CA ASP A 98 -5.16 18.97 18.11
C ASP A 98 -5.09 18.27 16.73
N PRO A 99 -5.68 18.82 15.67
CA PRO A 99 -5.60 18.26 14.32
C PRO A 99 -4.16 18.11 13.79
N TYR A 100 -3.24 18.97 14.26
CA TYR A 100 -1.83 19.00 13.87
C TYR A 100 -0.89 18.42 14.94
N ALA A 101 -1.42 17.65 15.91
CA ALA A 101 -0.59 17.04 16.95
C ALA A 101 0.42 16.06 16.34
N PHE A 102 1.70 16.22 16.68
CA PHE A 102 2.76 15.31 16.26
C PHE A 102 2.87 14.03 17.11
N TYR A 103 2.15 14.01 18.24
CA TYR A 103 2.10 12.86 19.13
C TYR A 103 0.77 12.84 19.90
N SER A 104 0.22 11.65 20.10
CA SER A 104 -1.05 11.42 20.78
C SER A 104 -0.86 10.53 22.01
N GLU A 105 -1.74 10.66 23.01
CA GLU A 105 -1.78 9.70 24.10
C GLU A 105 -2.08 8.28 23.60
N LEU A 106 -1.60 7.30 24.35
CA LEU A 106 -1.97 5.90 24.13
C LEU A 106 -3.45 5.69 24.48
N ARG A 107 -4.18 5.06 23.56
CA ARG A 107 -5.59 4.70 23.80
C ARG A 107 -5.77 3.92 25.13
N PRO A 108 -6.88 4.04 25.85
CA PRO A 108 -8.14 4.71 25.47
C PRO A 108 -8.14 6.24 25.66
N GLN A 109 -7.04 6.83 26.13
CA GLN A 109 -6.91 8.28 26.22
C GLN A 109 -6.94 8.91 24.83
N THR A 110 -7.31 10.19 24.79
CA THR A 110 -7.64 10.88 23.52
C THR A 110 -7.05 12.28 23.42
N ALA A 111 -6.12 12.63 24.28
CA ALA A 111 -5.49 13.95 24.22
C ALA A 111 -4.25 13.95 23.31
N SER A 112 -3.86 15.15 22.94
CA SER A 112 -2.61 15.42 22.23
C SER A 112 -1.46 15.58 23.21
N VAL A 113 -0.25 15.28 22.77
CA VAL A 113 0.97 15.44 23.56
C VAL A 113 1.87 16.47 22.89
N VAL A 114 2.32 17.46 23.64
CA VAL A 114 3.28 18.45 23.16
C VAL A 114 4.60 17.76 22.84
N ASN A 115 4.94 17.62 21.57
CA ASN A 115 6.18 16.95 21.14
C ASN A 115 7.10 17.87 20.33
N GLY A 116 6.52 18.78 19.55
CA GLY A 116 7.21 19.47 18.47
C GLY A 116 7.48 18.55 17.28
N ILE A 117 7.96 19.10 16.18
CA ILE A 117 8.37 18.31 15.01
C ILE A 117 9.51 17.38 15.43
N PRO A 118 9.39 16.06 15.18
CA PRO A 118 10.40 15.09 15.59
C PRO A 118 11.77 15.41 14.98
N LYS A 119 12.83 15.25 15.77
CA LYS A 119 14.21 15.47 15.31
C LYS A 119 15.01 14.18 15.40
N PHE A 120 15.66 13.83 14.31
CA PHE A 120 16.44 12.60 14.22
C PHE A 120 17.73 12.80 13.41
N ARG A 121 18.76 12.03 13.72
CA ARG A 121 19.99 12.00 12.91
C ARG A 121 19.88 10.89 11.87
N TRP A 122 19.42 11.25 10.69
CA TRP A 122 19.26 10.34 9.57
C TRP A 122 20.59 9.75 9.08
N GLY A 123 20.55 8.51 8.68
CA GLY A 123 21.68 7.79 8.09
C GLY A 123 21.39 7.24 6.69
N ASP A 124 20.35 7.72 6.04
CA ASP A 124 19.74 7.21 4.82
C ASP A 124 20.07 8.01 3.54
N LYS A 125 21.01 8.94 3.60
CA LYS A 125 21.38 9.80 2.46
C LYS A 125 21.68 9.02 1.17
N LYS A 126 22.30 7.83 1.30
CA LYS A 126 22.59 6.98 0.14
C LYS A 126 21.31 6.48 -0.51
N TRP A 127 20.32 6.09 0.28
CA TRP A 127 19.01 5.67 -0.19
C TRP A 127 18.30 6.80 -0.91
N LEU A 128 18.13 7.96 -0.27
CA LEU A 128 17.43 9.11 -0.84
C LEU A 128 18.05 9.61 -2.15
N ASN A 129 19.39 9.56 -2.27
CA ASN A 129 20.07 9.96 -3.52
C ASN A 129 19.83 8.99 -4.69
N ASN A 130 19.40 7.76 -4.43
CA ASN A 130 19.15 6.72 -5.45
C ASN A 130 17.67 6.34 -5.54
N ARG A 131 16.81 6.97 -4.75
CA ARG A 131 15.37 6.72 -4.75
C ARG A 131 14.77 7.16 -6.07
N GLU A 132 13.90 6.33 -6.62
CA GLU A 132 13.16 6.59 -7.85
C GLU A 132 11.80 5.88 -7.79
N ILE A 133 10.84 6.31 -8.60
CA ILE A 133 9.50 5.69 -8.68
C ILE A 133 9.60 4.21 -9.11
N GLY A 134 10.57 3.87 -9.95
CA GLY A 134 10.88 2.48 -10.25
C GLY A 134 10.02 1.83 -11.34
N TYR A 135 9.56 2.60 -12.35
CA TYR A 135 8.77 2.05 -13.47
C TYR A 135 9.44 0.87 -14.16
N ALA A 136 10.77 0.93 -14.36
CA ALA A 136 11.58 -0.12 -14.98
C ALA A 136 12.42 -0.91 -13.95
N LYS A 137 11.95 -1.01 -12.70
CA LYS A 137 12.61 -1.73 -11.61
C LYS A 137 11.69 -2.81 -11.03
N PRO A 138 12.25 -3.83 -10.37
CA PRO A 138 11.45 -4.78 -9.64
C PRO A 138 10.88 -4.11 -8.37
N ILE A 139 9.57 -3.93 -8.34
CA ILE A 139 8.84 -3.49 -7.15
C ILE A 139 8.01 -4.67 -6.67
N ASN A 140 8.39 -5.22 -5.53
CA ASN A 140 7.74 -6.34 -4.86
C ASN A 140 7.42 -5.93 -3.42
N ILE A 141 6.15 -5.66 -3.18
CA ILE A 141 5.65 -5.02 -1.97
C ILE A 141 5.18 -6.09 -0.98
N TYR A 142 5.59 -5.94 0.28
CA TYR A 142 5.08 -6.71 1.40
C TYR A 142 4.16 -5.82 2.24
N GLU A 143 2.84 -6.04 2.15
CA GLU A 143 1.83 -5.29 2.89
C GLU A 143 1.72 -5.84 4.31
N VAL A 144 1.79 -4.96 5.32
CA VAL A 144 1.93 -5.35 6.73
C VAL A 144 1.06 -4.52 7.66
N HIS A 145 0.31 -5.19 8.54
CA HIS A 145 -0.26 -4.62 9.75
C HIS A 145 0.67 -4.88 10.94
N LEU A 146 1.33 -3.85 11.44
CA LEU A 146 2.40 -3.98 12.45
C LEU A 146 1.96 -4.71 13.71
N GLY A 147 0.72 -4.47 14.18
CA GLY A 147 0.20 -5.04 15.43
C GLY A 147 -0.13 -6.53 15.39
N SER A 148 -0.22 -7.12 14.20
CA SER A 148 -0.57 -8.54 14.04
C SER A 148 0.42 -9.34 13.20
N TRP A 149 1.50 -8.73 12.71
CA TRP A 149 2.56 -9.48 12.06
C TRP A 149 3.25 -10.43 13.05
N LYS A 150 3.66 -9.91 14.21
CA LYS A 150 4.23 -10.70 15.29
C LYS A 150 3.98 -10.00 16.62
N LYS A 151 3.83 -10.78 17.70
CA LYS A 151 3.68 -10.29 19.08
C LYS A 151 4.78 -10.87 19.97
N LYS A 152 5.04 -10.19 21.09
CA LYS A 152 5.92 -10.70 22.15
C LYS A 152 5.27 -11.90 22.85
N GLU A 153 6.05 -12.67 23.59
CA GLU A 153 5.57 -13.87 24.31
C GLU A 153 4.44 -13.55 25.32
N ASP A 154 4.45 -12.33 25.87
CA ASP A 154 3.41 -11.84 26.79
C ASP A 154 2.16 -11.30 26.06
N GLY A 155 2.13 -11.37 24.72
CA GLY A 155 1.02 -10.89 23.89
C GLY A 155 1.05 -9.39 23.59
N THR A 156 2.03 -8.64 24.10
CA THR A 156 2.18 -7.21 23.80
C THR A 156 2.76 -6.98 22.41
N TYR A 157 2.63 -5.73 21.92
CA TYR A 157 3.21 -5.32 20.64
C TYR A 157 4.72 -5.14 20.75
N TYR A 158 5.43 -5.42 19.65
CA TYR A 158 6.75 -4.87 19.43
C TYR A 158 6.65 -3.36 19.19
N ASN A 159 7.60 -2.59 19.71
CA ASN A 159 7.68 -1.19 19.34
C ASN A 159 8.27 -1.01 17.93
N TYR A 160 8.19 0.23 17.37
CA TYR A 160 8.67 0.52 16.01
C TYR A 160 10.12 0.10 15.78
N ARG A 161 11.01 0.25 16.77
CA ARG A 161 12.44 -0.12 16.63
C ARG A 161 12.61 -1.63 16.59
N GLU A 162 11.99 -2.32 17.54
CA GLU A 162 12.08 -3.78 17.65
C GLU A 162 11.52 -4.48 16.42
N ILE A 163 10.35 -4.01 15.92
CA ILE A 163 9.71 -4.64 14.78
C ILE A 163 10.43 -4.33 13.46
N ALA A 164 11.10 -3.17 13.35
CA ALA A 164 11.91 -2.83 12.19
C ALA A 164 13.02 -3.86 11.95
N GLU A 165 13.72 -4.26 13.00
CA GLU A 165 14.82 -5.23 12.91
C GLU A 165 14.31 -6.59 12.42
N LEU A 166 13.20 -7.07 13.00
CA LEU A 166 12.58 -8.35 12.62
C LEU A 166 12.03 -8.35 11.18
N LEU A 167 11.35 -7.27 10.79
CA LEU A 167 10.78 -7.15 9.45
C LEU A 167 11.86 -7.03 8.38
N VAL A 168 12.90 -6.24 8.60
CA VAL A 168 14.01 -6.10 7.66
C VAL A 168 14.71 -7.43 7.44
N GLU A 169 15.03 -8.17 8.50
CA GLU A 169 15.63 -9.51 8.39
C GLU A 169 14.75 -10.43 7.53
N TYR A 170 13.46 -10.48 7.82
CA TYR A 170 12.50 -11.31 7.10
C TYR A 170 12.33 -10.89 5.64
N MET A 171 12.20 -9.60 5.37
CA MET A 171 12.02 -9.09 4.01
C MET A 171 13.25 -9.30 3.13
N LEU A 172 14.45 -9.15 3.68
CA LEU A 172 15.71 -9.47 3.00
C LEU A 172 15.81 -10.97 2.71
N GLU A 173 15.44 -11.82 3.68
CA GLU A 173 15.38 -13.27 3.45
C GLU A 173 14.44 -13.63 2.32
N MET A 174 13.25 -13.00 2.27
CA MET A 174 12.21 -13.28 1.30
C MET A 174 12.35 -12.51 -0.02
N ASN A 175 13.33 -11.62 -0.16
CA ASN A 175 13.58 -10.80 -1.36
C ASN A 175 12.40 -9.87 -1.72
N TYR A 176 11.77 -9.24 -0.73
CA TYR A 176 10.88 -8.09 -0.94
C TYR A 176 11.69 -6.81 -1.11
N THR A 177 11.14 -5.82 -1.81
CA THR A 177 11.82 -4.54 -2.08
C THR A 177 11.26 -3.38 -1.26
N HIS A 178 9.97 -3.42 -0.98
CA HIS A 178 9.25 -2.38 -0.24
C HIS A 178 8.33 -2.99 0.80
N ILE A 179 8.18 -2.31 1.92
CA ILE A 179 7.07 -2.55 2.84
C ILE A 179 5.96 -1.53 2.54
N GLU A 180 4.71 -1.98 2.51
CA GLU A 180 3.53 -1.11 2.60
C GLU A 180 2.91 -1.32 3.96
N ILE A 181 2.88 -0.24 4.76
CA ILE A 181 2.38 -0.30 6.13
C ILE A 181 0.92 0.14 6.11
N MET A 182 0.00 -0.73 6.54
CA MET A 182 -1.39 -0.36 6.78
C MET A 182 -1.47 0.86 7.70
N PRO A 183 -2.57 1.67 7.67
CA PRO A 183 -2.56 3.02 8.24
C PRO A 183 -2.03 3.08 9.67
N ILE A 184 -1.02 3.93 9.89
CA ILE A 184 -0.36 4.14 11.19
C ILE A 184 -0.61 5.52 11.76
N THR A 185 -1.41 6.36 11.11
CA THR A 185 -1.94 7.59 11.73
C THR A 185 -2.75 7.23 12.97
N GLU A 186 -2.75 8.06 14.02
CA GLU A 186 -3.43 7.71 15.26
C GLU A 186 -4.93 7.48 15.06
N TYR A 187 -5.46 6.41 15.65
CA TYR A 187 -6.84 5.99 15.52
C TYR A 187 -7.37 5.38 16.83
N PRO A 188 -8.67 5.53 17.16
CA PRO A 188 -9.22 5.11 18.46
C PRO A 188 -9.57 3.62 18.52
N PHE A 189 -10.00 3.01 17.42
CA PHE A 189 -10.59 1.68 17.36
C PHE A 189 -9.71 0.69 16.61
N ASP A 190 -9.17 -0.33 17.32
CA ASP A 190 -8.26 -1.33 16.71
C ASP A 190 -8.88 -2.09 15.54
N GLY A 191 -10.18 -2.35 15.59
CA GLY A 191 -10.91 -3.05 14.54
C GLY A 191 -11.10 -2.25 13.25
N SER A 192 -10.69 -0.98 13.22
CA SER A 192 -10.62 -0.19 11.99
C SER A 192 -9.32 -0.40 11.21
N TRP A 193 -8.36 -1.12 11.79
CA TRP A 193 -7.02 -1.37 11.21
C TRP A 193 -6.24 -0.09 10.87
N GLY A 194 -6.66 1.05 11.41
CA GLY A 194 -6.11 2.38 11.15
C GLY A 194 -6.88 3.22 10.12
N TYR A 195 -7.86 2.66 9.41
CA TYR A 195 -8.63 3.41 8.39
C TYR A 195 -9.63 4.43 8.98
N GLN A 196 -9.80 4.46 10.30
CA GLN A 196 -10.63 5.45 11.00
C GLN A 196 -9.77 6.41 11.83
N ALA A 197 -8.96 7.22 11.16
CA ALA A 197 -7.98 8.10 11.78
C ALA A 197 -8.62 9.26 12.57
N THR A 198 -7.96 9.65 13.68
CA THR A 198 -8.21 10.87 14.45
C THR A 198 -7.01 11.82 14.47
N GLY A 199 -5.79 11.31 14.31
CA GLY A 199 -4.55 12.09 14.41
C GLY A 199 -3.70 11.97 13.15
N TYR A 200 -3.95 12.80 12.15
CA TYR A 200 -3.31 12.73 10.83
C TYR A 200 -1.81 13.00 10.84
N TYR A 201 -1.30 13.79 11.78
CA TYR A 201 0.12 14.14 11.93
C TYR A 201 0.84 13.35 13.02
N SER A 202 0.15 12.37 13.62
CA SER A 202 0.67 11.56 14.71
C SER A 202 0.75 10.09 14.30
N VAL A 203 1.93 9.47 14.42
CA VAL A 203 2.00 8.01 14.35
C VAL A 203 1.27 7.42 15.55
N THR A 204 0.60 6.29 15.37
CA THR A 204 -0.11 5.66 16.47
C THR A 204 0.82 5.33 17.63
N SER A 205 0.43 5.72 18.83
CA SER A 205 1.19 5.49 20.07
C SER A 205 1.23 4.02 20.51
N ARG A 206 0.48 3.14 19.82
CA ARG A 206 0.45 1.69 20.08
C ARG A 206 1.82 1.05 19.99
N TYR A 207 2.68 1.58 19.12
CA TYR A 207 3.98 0.97 18.80
C TYR A 207 5.16 1.87 19.19
N GLY A 208 4.94 2.97 19.90
CA GLY A 208 6.01 3.83 20.39
C GLY A 208 5.86 5.30 20.04
N THR A 209 6.97 5.99 19.97
CA THR A 209 7.05 7.43 19.75
C THR A 209 7.26 7.78 18.27
N PRO A 210 7.04 9.05 17.85
CA PRO A 210 7.38 9.51 16.51
C PRO A 210 8.86 9.27 16.16
N GLU A 211 9.78 9.48 17.11
CA GLU A 211 11.21 9.23 16.92
C GLU A 211 11.53 7.74 16.71
N ASP A 212 10.72 6.83 17.29
CA ASP A 212 10.87 5.39 17.06
C ASP A 212 10.43 5.00 15.65
N PHE A 213 9.38 5.64 15.12
CA PHE A 213 8.98 5.42 13.72
C PHE A 213 9.98 6.00 12.72
N ILE A 214 10.60 7.15 13.02
CA ILE A 214 11.72 7.66 12.21
C ILE A 214 12.89 6.64 12.20
N TYR A 215 13.21 6.04 13.35
CA TYR A 215 14.21 4.96 13.42
C TYR A 215 13.82 3.78 12.52
N PHE A 216 12.54 3.38 12.53
CA PHE A 216 12.00 2.33 11.67
C PHE A 216 12.31 2.62 10.19
N VAL A 217 11.90 3.77 9.67
CA VAL A 217 12.14 4.16 8.28
C VAL A 217 13.63 4.21 7.95
N ASN A 218 14.43 4.85 8.81
CA ASN A 218 15.88 4.93 8.64
C ASN A 218 16.57 3.55 8.63
N TYR A 219 16.06 2.59 9.39
CA TYR A 219 16.58 1.23 9.42
C TYR A 219 16.27 0.47 8.13
N PHE A 220 15.06 0.63 7.59
CA PHE A 220 14.67 0.10 6.27
C PHE A 220 15.58 0.65 5.17
N HIS A 221 15.76 1.97 5.10
CA HIS A 221 16.60 2.62 4.10
C HIS A 221 18.07 2.17 4.16
N LYS A 222 18.63 1.99 5.35
CA LYS A 222 19.98 1.47 5.52
C LYS A 222 20.17 0.05 4.97
N ASN A 223 19.08 -0.69 4.86
CA ASN A 223 19.06 -2.04 4.32
C ASN A 223 18.52 -2.10 2.87
N ASN A 224 18.43 -0.97 2.17
CA ASN A 224 17.94 -0.81 0.81
C ASN A 224 16.51 -1.33 0.60
N LEU A 225 15.63 -1.07 1.58
CA LEU A 225 14.20 -1.35 1.52
C LEU A 225 13.41 -0.04 1.56
N GLY A 226 12.43 0.10 0.67
CA GLY A 226 11.53 1.25 0.64
C GLY A 226 10.36 1.11 1.61
N VAL A 227 9.79 2.25 2.02
CA VAL A 227 8.65 2.32 2.94
C VAL A 227 7.51 3.10 2.29
N ILE A 228 6.38 2.41 2.07
CA ILE A 228 5.13 2.97 1.56
C ILE A 228 4.16 3.11 2.72
N LEU A 229 3.51 4.25 2.83
CA LEU A 229 2.49 4.52 3.83
C LEU A 229 1.10 4.39 3.20
N ASP A 230 0.23 3.60 3.82
CA ASP A 230 -1.19 3.59 3.50
C ASP A 230 -1.85 4.82 4.15
N TRP A 231 -2.43 5.70 3.33
CA TRP A 231 -2.98 6.99 3.72
C TRP A 231 -4.44 7.14 3.32
N VAL A 232 -5.26 7.66 4.23
CA VAL A 232 -6.71 7.78 4.08
C VAL A 232 -7.12 9.23 3.81
N PRO A 233 -7.10 9.71 2.54
CA PRO A 233 -7.41 11.09 2.21
C PRO A 233 -8.89 11.41 2.15
N GLY A 234 -9.74 10.39 1.98
CA GLY A 234 -11.16 10.57 1.65
C GLY A 234 -12.04 10.83 2.86
N HIS A 235 -11.72 10.22 4.02
CA HIS A 235 -12.63 10.19 5.15
C HIS A 235 -11.92 10.06 6.50
N PHE A 236 -12.66 10.34 7.59
CA PHE A 236 -12.18 10.21 8.98
C PHE A 236 -13.32 9.78 9.90
N CYS A 237 -12.98 9.27 11.10
CA CYS A 237 -13.97 8.80 12.06
C CYS A 237 -14.74 9.96 12.73
N LYS A 238 -15.93 9.64 13.27
CA LYS A 238 -16.82 10.61 13.91
C LYS A 238 -16.65 10.73 15.42
N ASP A 239 -15.53 10.23 15.96
CA ASP A 239 -15.23 10.32 17.38
C ASP A 239 -15.22 11.77 17.86
N ALA A 240 -15.88 12.02 18.99
CA ALA A 240 -16.16 13.36 19.48
C ALA A 240 -14.90 14.20 19.77
N HIS A 241 -13.78 13.55 20.06
CA HIS A 241 -12.50 14.23 20.31
C HIS A 241 -11.70 14.54 19.04
N GLY A 242 -12.06 13.94 17.89
CA GLY A 242 -11.38 14.10 16.61
C GLY A 242 -11.89 15.29 15.79
N LEU A 243 -11.76 15.16 14.45
CA LEU A 243 -12.07 16.24 13.51
C LEU A 243 -13.58 16.51 13.31
N TYR A 244 -14.42 15.49 13.55
CA TYR A 244 -15.86 15.59 13.29
C TYR A 244 -16.50 16.68 14.14
N ARG A 245 -17.25 17.60 13.49
CA ARG A 245 -17.86 18.77 14.12
C ARG A 245 -16.86 19.56 14.99
N PHE A 246 -15.71 19.88 14.38
CA PHE A 246 -14.53 20.30 15.11
C PHE A 246 -14.75 21.52 16.02
N ASP A 247 -15.42 22.56 15.53
CA ASP A 247 -15.79 23.75 16.32
C ASP A 247 -17.30 23.80 16.63
N GLY A 248 -17.96 22.63 16.52
CA GLY A 248 -19.39 22.46 16.58
C GLY A 248 -20.05 22.45 15.20
N SER A 249 -19.43 23.07 14.20
CA SER A 249 -19.91 23.06 12.80
C SER A 249 -19.18 21.98 11.97
N ALA A 250 -19.62 21.76 10.73
CA ALA A 250 -18.92 20.94 9.75
C ALA A 250 -17.66 21.67 9.26
N CYS A 251 -16.59 21.59 10.05
CA CYS A 251 -15.35 22.31 9.81
C CYS A 251 -14.50 21.62 8.74
N TYR A 252 -14.30 20.31 8.88
CA TYR A 252 -13.49 19.48 7.97
C TYR A 252 -14.35 18.65 7.00
N GLU A 253 -15.57 18.30 7.38
CA GLU A 253 -16.50 17.52 6.60
C GLU A 253 -17.53 18.40 5.85
N TYR A 254 -18.28 17.78 4.93
CA TYR A 254 -19.43 18.43 4.31
C TYR A 254 -20.57 18.57 5.31
N GLU A 255 -21.30 19.70 5.26
CA GLU A 255 -22.50 19.93 6.10
C GLU A 255 -23.67 19.05 5.64
N ASP A 256 -23.84 18.87 4.33
CA ASP A 256 -24.85 17.97 3.76
C ASP A 256 -24.46 16.51 4.05
N GLN A 257 -25.33 15.79 4.75
CA GLN A 257 -25.11 14.39 5.13
C GLN A 257 -24.97 13.45 3.92
N ASN A 258 -25.60 13.76 2.79
CA ASN A 258 -25.47 12.92 1.58
C ASN A 258 -24.06 12.98 0.98
N LEU A 259 -23.38 14.11 1.15
CA LEU A 259 -21.99 14.31 0.73
C LEU A 259 -21.00 13.98 1.86
N GLY A 260 -21.41 14.24 3.10
CA GLY A 260 -20.57 14.17 4.29
C GLY A 260 -20.45 12.80 4.94
N GLU A 261 -21.22 11.80 4.50
CA GLU A 261 -21.17 10.44 5.07
C GLU A 261 -21.02 9.38 3.99
N ASN A 262 -20.19 8.38 4.26
CA ASN A 262 -20.00 7.23 3.38
C ASN A 262 -20.65 5.96 3.95
N GLU A 263 -20.49 4.84 3.24
CA GLU A 263 -21.05 3.54 3.60
C GLU A 263 -20.44 2.91 4.85
N TRP A 264 -19.23 3.33 5.23
CA TRP A 264 -18.54 2.86 6.45
C TRP A 264 -18.93 3.64 7.71
N GLY A 265 -19.84 4.61 7.59
CA GLY A 265 -20.29 5.44 8.71
C GLY A 265 -19.28 6.52 9.13
N THR A 266 -18.22 6.74 8.36
CA THR A 266 -17.23 7.80 8.57
C THR A 266 -17.65 9.11 7.88
N ALA A 267 -16.97 10.21 8.21
CA ALA A 267 -17.21 11.53 7.63
C ALA A 267 -16.26 11.78 6.46
N ASN A 268 -16.77 12.27 5.33
CA ASN A 268 -15.98 12.64 4.17
C ASN A 268 -15.36 14.02 4.33
N PHE A 269 -14.08 14.17 4.00
CA PHE A 269 -13.42 15.47 3.95
C PHE A 269 -14.06 16.39 2.90
N ASN A 270 -14.36 17.62 3.28
CA ASN A 270 -14.84 18.65 2.36
C ASN A 270 -13.65 19.31 1.64
N VAL A 271 -13.14 18.65 0.62
CA VAL A 271 -12.01 19.18 -0.18
C VAL A 271 -12.39 20.33 -1.12
N SER A 272 -13.66 20.79 -1.10
CA SER A 272 -14.03 22.07 -1.71
C SER A 272 -13.59 23.27 -0.86
N ARG A 273 -13.24 23.05 0.43
CA ARG A 273 -12.67 24.06 1.32
C ARG A 273 -11.15 24.11 1.19
N ASN A 274 -10.63 25.29 0.97
CA ASN A 274 -9.19 25.53 0.83
C ASN A 274 -8.40 25.15 2.09
N GLU A 275 -8.95 25.39 3.27
CA GLU A 275 -8.31 25.05 4.54
C GLU A 275 -8.17 23.53 4.73
N VAL A 276 -9.17 22.77 4.28
CA VAL A 276 -9.11 21.29 4.27
C VAL A 276 -8.10 20.80 3.25
N ARG A 277 -8.02 21.42 2.07
CA ARG A 277 -6.94 21.13 1.09
C ARG A 277 -5.57 21.39 1.69
N SER A 278 -5.35 22.57 2.32
CA SER A 278 -4.09 22.86 3.00
C SER A 278 -3.74 21.85 4.09
N PHE A 279 -4.73 21.39 4.87
CA PHE A 279 -4.55 20.36 5.89
C PHE A 279 -4.05 19.04 5.28
N LEU A 280 -4.70 18.54 4.24
CA LEU A 280 -4.35 17.25 3.62
C LEU A 280 -3.04 17.32 2.80
N VAL A 281 -2.83 18.40 2.04
CA VAL A 281 -1.58 18.61 1.29
C VAL A 281 -0.40 18.66 2.27
N SER A 282 -0.51 19.50 3.29
CA SER A 282 0.52 19.63 4.32
C SER A 282 0.78 18.32 5.06
N ASN A 283 -0.23 17.47 5.22
CA ASN A 283 -0.08 16.16 5.86
C ASN A 283 0.83 15.23 5.05
N LEU A 284 0.68 15.14 3.73
CA LEU A 284 1.59 14.33 2.92
C LEU A 284 3.01 14.90 2.90
N TYR A 285 3.15 16.23 2.78
CA TYR A 285 4.47 16.86 2.86
C TYR A 285 5.16 16.58 4.20
N PHE A 286 4.41 16.52 5.31
CA PHE A 286 4.92 16.13 6.61
C PHE A 286 5.49 14.72 6.61
N TRP A 287 4.74 13.73 6.12
CA TRP A 287 5.20 12.34 6.05
C TRP A 287 6.43 12.18 5.16
N ILE A 288 6.47 12.86 4.02
CA ILE A 288 7.60 12.80 3.09
C ILE A 288 8.83 13.48 3.67
N LYS A 289 8.68 14.70 4.23
CA LYS A 289 9.81 15.55 4.65
C LYS A 289 10.36 15.15 6.01
N GLU A 290 9.49 14.84 6.98
CA GLU A 290 9.92 14.59 8.36
C GLU A 290 10.17 13.10 8.63
N PHE A 291 9.51 12.20 7.88
CA PHE A 291 9.65 10.75 8.04
C PHE A 291 10.31 10.05 6.86
N HIS A 292 10.66 10.75 5.81
CA HIS A 292 11.35 10.23 4.61
C HIS A 292 10.65 9.03 3.94
N ILE A 293 9.34 8.90 4.02
CA ILE A 293 8.63 7.81 3.35
C ILE A 293 8.83 7.86 1.84
N ASP A 294 8.81 6.72 1.16
CA ASP A 294 9.15 6.56 -0.25
C ASP A 294 7.95 6.53 -1.17
N GLY A 295 6.80 6.23 -0.61
CA GLY A 295 5.56 6.19 -1.37
C GLY A 295 4.33 6.27 -0.49
N VAL A 296 3.20 6.54 -1.13
CA VAL A 296 1.90 6.64 -0.50
C VAL A 296 0.89 5.83 -1.30
N ARG A 297 0.26 4.86 -0.68
CA ARG A 297 -0.97 4.25 -1.18
C ARG A 297 -2.14 5.07 -0.66
N MET A 298 -2.95 5.60 -1.55
CA MET A 298 -4.14 6.39 -1.21
C MET A 298 -5.38 5.51 -1.24
N ASP A 299 -6.00 5.37 -0.08
CA ASP A 299 -7.16 4.53 0.17
C ASP A 299 -8.42 5.07 -0.50
N ALA A 300 -9.23 4.16 -1.06
CA ALA A 300 -10.60 4.39 -1.53
C ALA A 300 -10.76 5.59 -2.48
N ILE A 301 -9.87 5.75 -3.46
CA ILE A 301 -9.91 6.86 -4.42
C ILE A 301 -11.21 6.89 -5.22
N SER A 302 -11.81 5.75 -5.54
CA SER A 302 -13.13 5.67 -6.17
C SER A 302 -14.22 6.43 -5.40
N ASN A 303 -14.19 6.36 -4.07
CA ASN A 303 -15.15 7.06 -3.19
C ASN A 303 -14.89 8.58 -3.10
N MET A 304 -13.72 9.03 -3.52
CA MET A 304 -13.42 10.46 -3.71
C MET A 304 -13.85 10.96 -5.09
N ILE A 305 -13.60 10.17 -6.14
CA ILE A 305 -13.92 10.52 -7.53
C ILE A 305 -15.43 10.60 -7.74
N TYR A 306 -16.19 9.68 -7.15
CA TYR A 306 -17.62 9.60 -7.31
C TYR A 306 -18.37 9.95 -6.02
N HIS A 307 -19.56 10.52 -6.19
CA HIS A 307 -20.53 10.62 -5.10
C HIS A 307 -21.10 9.24 -4.75
N LYS A 308 -21.88 9.18 -3.69
CA LYS A 308 -22.48 7.97 -3.13
C LYS A 308 -23.32 7.15 -4.12
N ASP A 309 -23.77 7.75 -5.22
CA ASP A 309 -24.47 7.08 -6.31
C ASP A 309 -23.55 6.22 -7.21
N GLY A 310 -22.24 6.34 -7.04
CA GLY A 310 -21.21 5.63 -7.83
C GLY A 310 -21.15 6.03 -9.32
N VAL A 311 -21.83 7.12 -9.71
CA VAL A 311 -21.94 7.57 -11.11
C VAL A 311 -21.60 9.05 -11.26
N SER A 312 -22.11 9.90 -10.36
CA SER A 312 -21.89 11.35 -10.40
C SER A 312 -20.48 11.70 -9.90
N GLU A 313 -19.72 12.42 -10.73
CA GLU A 313 -18.36 12.81 -10.40
C GLU A 313 -18.30 13.91 -9.33
N ASN A 314 -17.42 13.75 -8.34
CA ASN A 314 -17.05 14.78 -7.40
C ASN A 314 -15.88 15.61 -7.95
N ARG A 315 -16.20 16.65 -8.70
CA ARG A 315 -15.19 17.51 -9.35
C ARG A 315 -14.22 18.14 -8.37
N ALA A 316 -14.68 18.52 -7.16
CA ALA A 316 -13.79 19.11 -6.15
C ALA A 316 -12.71 18.14 -5.69
N SER A 317 -13.06 16.84 -5.55
CA SER A 317 -12.09 15.80 -5.21
C SER A 317 -11.15 15.47 -6.37
N ILE A 318 -11.65 15.43 -7.60
CA ILE A 318 -10.83 15.21 -8.80
C ILE A 318 -9.78 16.32 -8.93
N GLU A 319 -10.21 17.58 -8.85
CA GLU A 319 -9.29 18.75 -8.89
C GLU A 319 -8.31 18.75 -7.73
N PHE A 320 -8.74 18.32 -6.54
CA PHE A 320 -7.86 18.19 -5.38
C PHE A 320 -6.79 17.12 -5.59
N LEU A 321 -7.16 15.92 -6.07
CA LEU A 321 -6.21 14.84 -6.36
C LEU A 321 -5.21 15.25 -7.42
N GLN A 322 -5.67 15.87 -8.50
CA GLN A 322 -4.81 16.39 -9.55
C GLN A 322 -3.81 17.42 -9.02
N TYR A 323 -4.29 18.39 -8.25
CA TYR A 323 -3.43 19.40 -7.62
C TYR A 323 -2.40 18.78 -6.66
N LEU A 324 -2.86 17.86 -5.79
CA LEU A 324 -2.02 17.19 -4.82
C LEU A 324 -0.88 16.42 -5.50
N ASN A 325 -1.22 15.56 -6.46
CA ASN A 325 -0.26 14.72 -7.16
C ASN A 325 0.71 15.54 -7.99
N GLN A 326 0.23 16.55 -8.74
CA GLN A 326 1.09 17.49 -9.46
C GLN A 326 2.07 18.19 -8.51
N SER A 327 1.56 18.72 -7.39
CA SER A 327 2.37 19.42 -6.40
C SER A 327 3.47 18.53 -5.81
N LEU A 328 3.17 17.24 -5.59
CA LEU A 328 4.13 16.26 -5.10
C LEU A 328 5.18 15.94 -6.17
N HIS A 329 4.81 15.68 -7.41
CA HIS A 329 5.76 15.43 -8.51
C HIS A 329 6.69 16.61 -8.76
N GLU A 330 6.20 17.86 -8.65
CA GLU A 330 7.02 19.06 -8.81
C GLU A 330 8.08 19.23 -7.70
N ASN A 331 7.79 18.80 -6.48
CA ASN A 331 8.65 19.03 -5.31
C ASN A 331 9.37 17.77 -4.80
N HIS A 332 8.81 16.60 -5.08
CA HIS A 332 9.30 15.29 -4.67
C HIS A 332 9.11 14.27 -5.82
N PRO A 333 9.82 14.43 -6.96
CA PRO A 333 9.61 13.62 -8.17
C PRO A 333 10.01 12.15 -8.01
N ASP A 334 10.59 11.79 -6.90
CA ASP A 334 11.08 10.46 -6.54
C ASP A 334 10.12 9.70 -5.59
N ILE A 335 8.97 10.30 -5.24
CA ILE A 335 7.96 9.69 -4.37
C ILE A 335 6.92 8.94 -5.21
N MET A 336 6.65 7.69 -4.83
CA MET A 336 5.67 6.83 -5.48
C MET A 336 4.25 7.14 -4.98
N LEU A 337 3.33 7.44 -5.89
CA LEU A 337 1.92 7.68 -5.60
C LEU A 337 1.08 6.53 -6.16
N VAL A 338 0.41 5.80 -5.28
CA VAL A 338 -0.38 4.61 -5.62
C VAL A 338 -1.85 4.84 -5.32
N ALA A 339 -2.72 4.62 -6.31
CA ALA A 339 -4.17 4.69 -6.12
C ALA A 339 -4.76 3.32 -5.81
N GLU A 340 -5.51 3.19 -4.73
CA GLU A 340 -6.50 2.12 -4.59
C GLU A 340 -7.81 2.63 -5.18
N ASP A 341 -8.08 2.20 -6.42
CA ASP A 341 -9.26 2.60 -7.16
C ASP A 341 -9.87 1.41 -7.89
N SER A 342 -11.11 1.08 -7.52
CA SER A 342 -11.91 0.01 -8.11
C SER A 342 -12.81 0.48 -9.25
N SER A 343 -12.79 1.78 -9.58
CA SER A 343 -13.64 2.37 -10.62
C SER A 343 -13.07 2.18 -12.03
N ALA A 344 -13.91 2.46 -13.02
CA ALA A 344 -13.52 2.53 -14.42
C ALA A 344 -13.03 3.92 -14.85
N TRP A 345 -12.69 4.80 -13.90
CA TRP A 345 -12.13 6.11 -14.23
C TRP A 345 -10.88 5.96 -15.08
N PRO A 346 -10.78 6.61 -16.25
CA PRO A 346 -9.63 6.47 -17.14
C PRO A 346 -8.45 7.35 -16.71
N LEU A 347 -7.25 6.97 -17.14
CA LEU A 347 -6.03 7.79 -17.02
C LEU A 347 -5.64 8.12 -15.57
N VAL A 348 -5.92 7.23 -14.61
CA VAL A 348 -5.54 7.42 -13.21
C VAL A 348 -4.04 7.62 -13.06
N THR A 349 -3.23 6.87 -13.86
CA THR A 349 -1.76 6.92 -13.83
C THR A 349 -1.16 7.79 -14.95
N LYS A 350 -1.93 8.71 -15.50
CA LYS A 350 -1.42 9.71 -16.45
C LYS A 350 -1.35 11.07 -15.78
N TYR A 351 -0.43 11.91 -16.27
CA TYR A 351 -0.29 13.27 -15.76
C TYR A 351 -1.55 14.12 -16.02
N GLN A 352 -1.74 15.14 -15.20
CA GLN A 352 -2.86 16.07 -15.33
C GLN A 352 -2.92 16.73 -16.74
N ALA A 353 -1.76 17.04 -17.33
CA ALA A 353 -1.67 17.61 -18.67
C ALA A 353 -2.31 16.71 -19.76
N ASP A 354 -2.34 15.40 -19.51
CA ASP A 354 -2.95 14.39 -20.39
C ASP A 354 -4.41 14.07 -19.97
N GLY A 355 -4.96 14.80 -19.01
CA GLY A 355 -6.30 14.60 -18.46
C GLY A 355 -6.38 13.58 -17.33
N GLY A 356 -5.24 13.09 -16.83
CA GLY A 356 -5.16 12.09 -15.79
C GLY A 356 -5.22 12.65 -14.36
N LEU A 357 -5.14 11.74 -13.37
CA LEU A 357 -5.10 12.10 -11.94
C LEU A 357 -3.66 12.30 -11.42
N GLY A 358 -2.66 11.82 -12.14
CA GLY A 358 -1.25 11.99 -11.77
C GLY A 358 -0.73 10.98 -10.75
N PHE A 359 -1.36 9.82 -10.58
CA PHE A 359 -0.75 8.72 -9.84
C PHE A 359 0.34 8.03 -10.66
N ASP A 360 1.29 7.40 -9.98
CA ASP A 360 2.33 6.59 -10.62
C ASP A 360 1.85 5.18 -10.90
N PHE A 361 1.11 4.61 -9.96
CA PHE A 361 0.54 3.26 -10.04
C PHE A 361 -0.91 3.23 -9.56
N LYS A 362 -1.60 2.18 -10.02
CA LYS A 362 -2.96 1.84 -9.59
C LYS A 362 -3.02 0.35 -9.25
N TRP A 363 -3.71 -0.02 -8.16
CA TRP A 363 -4.02 -1.42 -7.88
C TRP A 363 -4.92 -2.00 -8.97
N ASN A 364 -4.55 -3.16 -9.51
CA ASN A 364 -5.37 -3.87 -10.51
C ASN A 364 -6.41 -4.77 -9.84
N MET A 365 -7.48 -4.15 -9.35
CA MET A 365 -8.58 -4.86 -8.69
C MET A 365 -9.31 -5.81 -9.65
N GLY A 366 -9.38 -5.49 -10.94
CA GLY A 366 -9.97 -6.34 -11.99
C GLY A 366 -9.20 -7.64 -12.15
N TRP A 367 -7.86 -7.55 -12.31
CA TRP A 367 -6.98 -8.72 -12.36
C TRP A 367 -7.12 -9.60 -11.12
N MET A 368 -7.10 -9.00 -9.95
CA MET A 368 -7.22 -9.71 -8.68
C MET A 368 -8.54 -10.47 -8.60
N ASN A 369 -9.68 -9.81 -8.82
CA ASN A 369 -11.01 -10.43 -8.77
C ASN A 369 -11.17 -11.57 -9.77
N ASP A 370 -10.76 -11.37 -11.02
CA ASP A 370 -10.91 -12.40 -12.07
C ASP A 370 -9.98 -13.57 -11.84
N THR A 371 -8.73 -13.32 -11.43
CA THR A 371 -7.75 -14.37 -11.14
C THR A 371 -8.20 -15.23 -9.96
N LEU A 372 -8.67 -14.63 -8.87
CA LEU A 372 -9.16 -15.39 -7.71
C LEU A 372 -10.41 -16.20 -8.08
N LYS A 373 -11.38 -15.61 -8.77
CA LYS A 373 -12.57 -16.33 -9.25
C LYS A 373 -12.25 -17.49 -10.19
N TYR A 374 -11.18 -17.39 -10.97
CA TYR A 374 -10.71 -18.48 -11.83
C TYR A 374 -10.07 -19.60 -11.02
N ILE A 375 -9.12 -19.26 -10.15
CA ILE A 375 -8.33 -20.25 -9.42
C ILE A 375 -9.18 -21.04 -8.40
N GLU A 376 -10.24 -20.45 -7.88
CA GLU A 376 -11.23 -21.07 -6.98
C GLU A 376 -12.03 -22.20 -7.67
N GLN A 377 -12.09 -22.19 -9.01
CA GLN A 377 -12.80 -23.23 -9.74
C GLN A 377 -12.03 -24.56 -9.72
N ASP A 378 -12.76 -25.68 -9.57
CA ASP A 378 -12.18 -27.00 -9.82
C ASP A 378 -11.62 -27.04 -11.25
N PRO A 379 -10.44 -27.63 -11.50
CA PRO A 379 -9.81 -27.69 -12.82
C PRO A 379 -10.74 -28.24 -13.93
N PHE A 380 -11.68 -29.11 -13.58
CA PHE A 380 -12.67 -29.64 -14.52
C PHE A 380 -13.59 -28.57 -15.12
N PHE A 381 -13.93 -27.53 -14.33
CA PHE A 381 -14.82 -26.45 -14.76
C PHE A 381 -14.08 -25.22 -15.33
N ARG A 382 -12.77 -25.15 -15.22
CA ARG A 382 -11.94 -23.97 -15.61
C ARG A 382 -12.07 -23.62 -17.10
N ARG A 383 -12.35 -24.60 -17.97
CA ARG A 383 -12.51 -24.35 -19.41
C ARG A 383 -13.54 -23.24 -19.71
N SER A 384 -14.64 -23.19 -18.98
CA SER A 384 -15.69 -22.18 -19.16
C SER A 384 -15.34 -20.81 -18.52
N HIS A 385 -14.22 -20.72 -17.80
CA HIS A 385 -13.77 -19.54 -17.10
C HIS A 385 -12.40 -19.03 -17.59
N HIS A 386 -11.83 -19.64 -18.63
CA HIS A 386 -10.48 -19.31 -19.13
C HIS A 386 -10.30 -17.82 -19.47
N GLY A 387 -11.35 -17.18 -20.00
CA GLY A 387 -11.37 -15.75 -20.26
C GLY A 387 -11.05 -14.87 -19.06
N LYS A 388 -11.24 -15.34 -17.81
CA LYS A 388 -10.88 -14.59 -16.61
C LYS A 388 -9.37 -14.43 -16.44
N LEU A 389 -8.56 -15.34 -16.95
CA LEU A 389 -7.10 -15.19 -16.97
C LEU A 389 -6.63 -14.24 -18.07
N THR A 390 -7.31 -14.21 -19.21
CA THR A 390 -6.85 -13.47 -20.38
C THR A 390 -7.45 -12.07 -20.47
N PHE A 391 -8.60 -11.80 -19.82
CA PHE A 391 -9.30 -10.53 -19.91
C PHE A 391 -8.48 -9.35 -19.38
N SER A 392 -7.71 -9.54 -18.30
CA SER A 392 -6.86 -8.48 -17.73
C SER A 392 -5.83 -7.95 -18.71
N PHE A 393 -5.39 -8.75 -19.69
CA PHE A 393 -4.43 -8.31 -20.71
C PHE A 393 -5.02 -7.32 -21.72
N MET A 394 -6.36 -7.27 -21.84
CA MET A 394 -7.03 -6.28 -22.70
C MET A 394 -6.77 -4.85 -22.23
N TYR A 395 -6.51 -4.67 -20.93
CA TYR A 395 -6.25 -3.36 -20.32
C TYR A 395 -4.94 -3.28 -19.54
N ALA A 396 -4.15 -4.34 -19.47
CA ALA A 396 -2.90 -4.43 -18.68
C ALA A 396 -1.91 -3.29 -18.96
N PHE A 397 -2.02 -2.64 -20.12
CA PHE A 397 -1.12 -1.58 -20.58
C PHE A 397 -1.81 -0.19 -20.62
N SER A 398 -3.05 -0.08 -20.16
CA SER A 398 -3.78 1.21 -20.11
C SER A 398 -3.31 2.10 -18.96
N GLU A 399 -2.89 1.48 -17.86
CA GLU A 399 -2.39 2.11 -16.63
C GLU A 399 -1.10 1.42 -16.18
N ASN A 400 -0.38 2.02 -15.25
CA ASN A 400 0.72 1.37 -14.55
C ASN A 400 0.15 0.62 -13.35
N PHE A 401 0.11 -0.71 -13.42
CA PHE A 401 -0.56 -1.50 -12.41
C PHE A 401 0.37 -2.09 -11.35
N ILE A 402 -0.15 -2.19 -10.12
CA ILE A 402 0.29 -3.11 -9.09
C ILE A 402 -0.74 -4.23 -9.01
N LEU A 403 -0.30 -5.48 -8.93
CA LEU A 403 -1.14 -6.68 -8.84
C LEU A 403 -1.32 -7.07 -7.36
N PRO A 404 -2.43 -6.67 -6.71
CA PRO A 404 -2.59 -6.86 -5.28
C PRO A 404 -3.13 -8.26 -4.96
N LEU A 405 -2.53 -8.91 -3.97
CA LEU A 405 -3.14 -9.94 -3.13
C LEU A 405 -3.13 -9.37 -1.71
N SER A 406 -4.00 -8.38 -1.46
CA SER A 406 -3.99 -7.52 -0.29
C SER A 406 -4.74 -8.11 0.91
N HIS A 407 -4.74 -7.37 2.02
CA HIS A 407 -5.49 -7.71 3.22
C HIS A 407 -6.99 -7.89 2.96
N ASP A 408 -7.58 -7.10 2.06
CA ASP A 408 -9.02 -7.13 1.78
C ASP A 408 -9.51 -8.47 1.24
N GLU A 409 -8.61 -9.26 0.62
CA GLU A 409 -9.00 -10.53 0.00
C GLU A 409 -9.06 -11.71 0.98
N ILE A 410 -8.63 -11.52 2.22
CA ILE A 410 -8.51 -12.59 3.21
C ILE A 410 -9.19 -12.26 4.56
N VAL A 411 -10.22 -11.43 4.52
CA VAL A 411 -11.02 -10.99 5.67
C VAL A 411 -12.51 -11.12 5.38
N HIS A 412 -13.33 -10.93 6.39
CA HIS A 412 -14.79 -10.82 6.29
C HIS A 412 -15.50 -11.99 5.60
N GLY A 413 -15.04 -13.23 5.83
CA GLY A 413 -15.63 -14.45 5.26
C GLY A 413 -15.18 -14.75 3.84
N LYS A 414 -14.15 -14.04 3.32
CA LYS A 414 -13.58 -14.31 2.00
C LYS A 414 -12.61 -15.50 1.97
N ASN A 415 -12.27 -16.08 3.13
CA ASN A 415 -11.28 -17.13 3.36
C ASN A 415 -9.81 -16.71 3.16
N ALA A 416 -8.90 -17.39 3.87
CA ALA A 416 -7.46 -17.32 3.58
C ALA A 416 -7.16 -17.87 2.18
N ILE A 417 -6.07 -17.43 1.55
CA ILE A 417 -5.69 -17.82 0.17
C ILE A 417 -5.73 -19.34 -0.03
N LEU A 418 -5.16 -20.10 0.91
CA LEU A 418 -5.17 -21.58 0.82
C LEU A 418 -6.60 -22.15 0.75
N ASN A 419 -7.52 -21.58 1.52
CA ASN A 419 -8.89 -22.11 1.63
C ASN A 419 -9.79 -21.72 0.45
N LYS A 420 -9.36 -20.76 -0.38
CA LYS A 420 -9.99 -20.46 -1.66
C LYS A 420 -9.72 -21.55 -2.72
N MET A 421 -8.66 -22.35 -2.55
CA MET A 421 -8.23 -23.33 -3.53
C MET A 421 -9.07 -24.59 -3.47
N PRO A 422 -9.42 -25.19 -4.64
CA PRO A 422 -10.16 -26.46 -4.71
C PRO A 422 -9.26 -27.67 -4.43
N GLY A 423 -9.88 -28.82 -4.16
CA GLY A 423 -9.20 -30.09 -4.00
C GLY A 423 -8.71 -30.40 -2.60
N TYR A 424 -7.87 -31.43 -2.49
CA TYR A 424 -7.21 -31.83 -1.26
C TYR A 424 -6.03 -30.91 -0.95
N TYR A 425 -5.42 -31.06 0.22
CA TYR A 425 -4.39 -30.15 0.70
C TYR A 425 -3.21 -29.96 -0.27
N GLU A 426 -2.71 -31.06 -0.87
CA GLU A 426 -1.61 -31.02 -1.83
C GLU A 426 -2.02 -30.32 -3.15
N ASP A 427 -3.27 -30.53 -3.60
CA ASP A 427 -3.81 -29.82 -4.77
C ASP A 427 -3.93 -28.31 -4.47
N LYS A 428 -4.41 -27.94 -3.28
CA LYS A 428 -4.48 -26.54 -2.84
C LYS A 428 -3.11 -25.87 -2.88
N LEU A 429 -2.06 -26.52 -2.37
CA LEU A 429 -0.69 -25.99 -2.42
C LEU A 429 -0.19 -25.81 -3.87
N ALA A 430 -0.54 -26.75 -4.77
CA ALA A 430 -0.21 -26.64 -6.18
C ALA A 430 -0.91 -25.43 -6.84
N HIS A 431 -2.21 -25.21 -6.55
CA HIS A 431 -2.95 -24.06 -7.04
C HIS A 431 -2.39 -22.72 -6.53
N VAL A 432 -2.02 -22.65 -5.25
CA VAL A 432 -1.37 -21.46 -4.68
C VAL A 432 -0.07 -21.14 -5.42
N LYS A 433 0.76 -22.14 -5.70
CA LYS A 433 1.99 -21.94 -6.48
C LYS A 433 1.70 -21.43 -7.89
N ASN A 434 0.65 -21.93 -8.55
CA ASN A 434 0.22 -21.41 -9.85
C ASN A 434 -0.27 -19.95 -9.77
N LEU A 435 -1.05 -19.60 -8.75
CA LEU A 435 -1.51 -18.23 -8.52
C LEU A 435 -0.32 -17.26 -8.40
N TYR A 436 0.65 -17.58 -7.54
CA TYR A 436 1.82 -16.73 -7.33
C TYR A 436 2.73 -16.67 -8.56
N SER A 437 2.88 -17.78 -9.29
CA SER A 437 3.60 -17.78 -10.58
C SER A 437 2.93 -16.87 -11.60
N TYR A 438 1.60 -16.91 -11.67
CA TYR A 438 0.83 -16.09 -12.58
C TYR A 438 0.94 -14.60 -12.21
N GLN A 439 0.82 -14.24 -10.91
CA GLN A 439 1.07 -12.90 -10.44
C GLN A 439 2.49 -12.43 -10.83
N MET A 440 3.49 -13.29 -10.63
CA MET A 440 4.90 -12.94 -10.89
C MET A 440 5.18 -12.71 -12.37
N ALA A 441 4.59 -13.50 -13.26
CA ALA A 441 4.81 -13.39 -14.70
C ALA A 441 3.94 -12.33 -15.38
N HIS A 442 2.74 -12.04 -14.86
CA HIS A 442 1.81 -11.06 -15.44
C HIS A 442 2.44 -9.65 -15.40
N PRO A 443 2.26 -8.80 -16.44
CA PRO A 443 2.65 -7.40 -16.37
C PRO A 443 2.07 -6.67 -15.17
N GLY A 444 2.85 -5.83 -14.51
CA GLY A 444 2.51 -5.07 -13.31
C GLY A 444 3.46 -5.36 -12.15
N LYS A 445 3.56 -4.42 -11.19
CA LYS A 445 4.32 -4.59 -9.95
C LYS A 445 3.58 -5.55 -9.01
N LYS A 446 4.24 -6.04 -7.97
CA LYS A 446 3.71 -7.13 -7.13
C LYS A 446 3.42 -6.62 -5.73
N LEU A 447 2.28 -7.04 -5.17
CA LEU A 447 1.94 -6.82 -3.77
C LEU A 447 1.38 -8.10 -3.17
N ASN A 448 1.91 -8.47 -2.01
CA ASN A 448 1.43 -9.62 -1.24
C ASN A 448 1.27 -9.25 0.23
N PHE A 449 0.11 -9.56 0.80
CA PHE A 449 -0.16 -9.32 2.21
C PHE A 449 0.52 -10.36 3.08
N MET A 450 0.98 -9.94 4.26
CA MET A 450 1.63 -10.77 5.27
C MET A 450 0.84 -12.05 5.60
N GLY A 451 1.53 -13.19 5.65
CA GLY A 451 0.95 -14.50 5.93
C GLY A 451 0.50 -15.27 4.68
N ASN A 452 0.27 -14.59 3.56
CA ASN A 452 -0.03 -15.25 2.28
C ASN A 452 1.16 -16.07 1.79
N GLU A 453 2.38 -15.60 2.00
CA GLU A 453 3.62 -16.21 1.51
C GLU A 453 3.97 -17.56 2.16
N PHE A 454 3.32 -17.90 3.26
CA PHE A 454 3.41 -19.24 3.88
C PHE A 454 2.02 -19.88 4.12
N VAL A 455 0.99 -19.35 3.43
CA VAL A 455 -0.38 -19.88 3.38
C VAL A 455 -0.99 -20.18 4.74
N GLN A 456 -1.02 -19.18 5.63
CA GLN A 456 -1.71 -19.37 6.91
C GLN A 456 -3.16 -19.86 6.67
N GLY A 457 -3.65 -20.70 7.58
CA GLY A 457 -4.93 -21.39 7.41
C GLY A 457 -6.14 -20.55 7.79
N LEU A 458 -5.97 -19.58 8.67
CA LEU A 458 -7.02 -18.68 9.13
C LEU A 458 -7.05 -17.39 8.30
N GLU A 459 -8.25 -16.82 8.15
CA GLU A 459 -8.37 -15.42 7.71
C GLU A 459 -7.56 -14.52 8.64
N TRP A 460 -7.03 -13.43 8.09
CA TRP A 460 -6.29 -12.47 8.90
C TRP A 460 -7.15 -11.87 10.03
N ARG A 461 -6.52 -11.76 11.21
CA ARG A 461 -7.12 -11.23 12.43
C ARG A 461 -6.20 -10.17 13.03
N TYR A 462 -6.65 -8.93 13.07
CA TYR A 462 -5.85 -7.81 13.58
C TYR A 462 -5.42 -7.95 15.04
N TYR A 463 -6.14 -8.72 15.84
CA TYR A 463 -5.91 -8.92 17.28
C TYR A 463 -5.01 -10.14 17.62
N GLU A 464 -4.66 -10.96 16.63
CA GLU A 464 -3.76 -12.10 16.77
C GLU A 464 -2.51 -11.91 15.91
N GLN A 465 -1.39 -12.56 16.24
CA GLN A 465 -0.24 -12.61 15.33
C GLN A 465 -0.48 -13.64 14.23
N LEU A 466 0.33 -13.56 13.16
CA LEU A 466 0.35 -14.59 12.11
C LEU A 466 0.67 -15.97 12.68
N GLU A 467 0.25 -17.02 11.97
CA GLU A 467 0.43 -18.42 12.38
C GLU A 467 1.88 -18.91 12.15
N TRP A 468 2.89 -18.19 12.70
CA TRP A 468 4.32 -18.47 12.51
C TRP A 468 4.74 -19.91 12.86
N GLN A 469 3.99 -20.60 13.73
CA GLN A 469 4.21 -22.01 14.07
C GLN A 469 4.08 -22.93 12.85
N LEU A 470 3.28 -22.56 11.83
CA LEU A 470 3.13 -23.35 10.60
C LEU A 470 4.46 -23.56 9.87
N LEU A 471 5.39 -22.61 9.95
CA LEU A 471 6.71 -22.76 9.35
C LEU A 471 7.57 -23.85 9.98
N LYS A 472 7.24 -24.27 11.21
CA LYS A 472 7.91 -25.37 11.93
C LYS A 472 7.12 -26.66 11.81
N ASP A 473 5.80 -26.58 11.96
CA ASP A 473 4.93 -27.72 12.16
C ASP A 473 4.27 -28.24 10.88
N ASN A 474 4.24 -27.41 9.81
CA ASN A 474 3.62 -27.75 8.54
C ASN A 474 4.60 -27.62 7.38
N LYS A 475 4.97 -28.79 6.83
CA LYS A 475 5.90 -28.85 5.68
C LYS A 475 5.35 -28.09 4.48
N GLY A 476 4.05 -28.16 4.17
CA GLY A 476 3.44 -27.49 3.04
C GLY A 476 3.57 -25.97 3.12
N SER A 477 3.36 -25.36 4.31
CA SER A 477 3.57 -23.93 4.51
C SER A 477 5.03 -23.53 4.30
N LYS A 478 5.97 -24.34 4.76
CA LYS A 478 7.41 -24.10 4.52
C LYS A 478 7.78 -24.25 3.05
N ASP A 479 7.22 -25.24 2.35
CA ASP A 479 7.44 -25.45 0.92
C ASP A 479 6.91 -24.27 0.08
N ILE A 480 5.73 -23.72 0.43
CA ILE A 480 5.20 -22.51 -0.23
C ILE A 480 6.07 -21.30 0.06
N GLN A 481 6.52 -21.08 1.30
CA GLN A 481 7.42 -19.98 1.62
C GLN A 481 8.71 -20.06 0.80
N ASN A 482 9.30 -21.24 0.68
CA ASN A 482 10.48 -21.47 -0.16
C ASN A 482 10.21 -21.17 -1.64
N TYR A 483 8.98 -21.50 -2.12
CA TYR A 483 8.60 -21.22 -3.50
C TYR A 483 8.40 -19.72 -3.74
N VAL A 484 7.71 -19.00 -2.85
CA VAL A 484 7.57 -17.54 -2.93
C VAL A 484 8.93 -16.85 -2.90
N LYS A 485 9.85 -17.29 -2.03
CA LYS A 485 11.22 -16.79 -2.01
C LYS A 485 11.93 -17.01 -3.35
N ALA A 486 11.76 -18.18 -3.98
CA ALA A 486 12.35 -18.46 -5.29
C ALA A 486 11.73 -17.61 -6.41
N LEU A 487 10.41 -17.36 -6.38
CA LEU A 487 9.74 -16.43 -7.30
C LEU A 487 10.24 -14.99 -7.13
N ASN A 488 10.35 -14.53 -5.90
CA ASN A 488 10.86 -13.19 -5.60
C ASN A 488 12.32 -13.04 -6.08
N THR A 489 13.14 -14.09 -5.88
CA THR A 489 14.52 -14.11 -6.41
C THR A 489 14.53 -14.01 -7.94
N LEU A 490 13.70 -14.83 -8.61
CA LEU A 490 13.53 -14.78 -10.07
C LEU A 490 13.16 -13.37 -10.55
N TYR A 491 12.22 -12.72 -9.86
CA TYR A 491 11.78 -11.37 -10.19
C TYR A 491 12.89 -10.33 -10.06
N LEU A 492 13.73 -10.44 -9.03
CA LEU A 492 14.86 -9.53 -8.83
C LEU A 492 16.01 -9.75 -9.83
N GLU A 493 16.20 -10.98 -10.31
CA GLU A 493 17.32 -11.34 -11.20
C GLU A 493 16.98 -11.15 -12.68
N GLU A 494 15.71 -11.31 -13.06
CA GLU A 494 15.29 -11.37 -14.45
C GLU A 494 14.61 -10.08 -14.92
N LYS A 495 15.39 -9.22 -15.57
CA LYS A 495 14.93 -7.91 -16.09
C LYS A 495 13.72 -8.01 -17.03
N ALA A 496 13.60 -9.12 -17.75
CA ALA A 496 12.46 -9.41 -18.60
C ALA A 496 11.11 -9.33 -17.85
N LEU A 497 11.09 -9.49 -16.51
CA LEU A 497 9.90 -9.39 -15.67
C LEU A 497 9.63 -7.97 -15.13
N TRP A 498 10.56 -7.02 -15.30
CA TRP A 498 10.46 -5.68 -14.71
C TRP A 498 9.66 -4.68 -15.53
N HIS A 499 9.67 -4.85 -16.88
CA HIS A 499 9.03 -3.95 -17.82
C HIS A 499 7.57 -4.33 -18.00
N ASP A 500 6.67 -3.38 -17.84
CA ASP A 500 5.23 -3.58 -17.87
C ASP A 500 4.56 -2.92 -19.09
N GLY A 501 5.34 -2.55 -20.10
CA GLY A 501 4.85 -2.05 -21.38
C GLY A 501 4.43 -3.15 -22.36
N GLN A 502 3.60 -2.80 -23.34
CA GLN A 502 3.13 -3.72 -24.37
C GLN A 502 4.29 -4.37 -25.17
N ASN A 503 5.38 -3.64 -25.36
CA ASN A 503 6.59 -4.11 -26.06
C ASN A 503 7.39 -5.16 -25.26
N ALA A 504 7.08 -5.35 -23.98
CA ALA A 504 7.70 -6.33 -23.08
C ALA A 504 6.88 -7.62 -22.92
N PHE A 505 5.84 -7.81 -23.72
CA PHE A 505 4.90 -8.93 -23.61
C PHE A 505 4.56 -9.51 -24.99
N GLU A 506 4.42 -10.83 -25.06
CA GLU A 506 3.95 -11.53 -26.27
C GLU A 506 3.22 -12.84 -25.89
N TRP A 507 2.04 -13.04 -26.46
CA TRP A 507 1.32 -14.31 -26.35
C TRP A 507 2.01 -15.41 -27.16
N ILE A 508 2.05 -16.62 -26.57
CA ILE A 508 2.42 -17.85 -27.27
C ILE A 508 1.18 -18.73 -27.45
N GLU A 509 0.45 -18.99 -26.35
CA GLU A 509 -0.81 -19.74 -26.37
C GLU A 509 -1.76 -19.17 -25.32
N HIS A 510 -2.94 -18.75 -25.70
CA HIS A 510 -3.94 -18.17 -24.80
C HIS A 510 -5.37 -18.64 -25.09
N GLU A 511 -5.56 -19.50 -26.11
CA GLU A 511 -6.86 -19.99 -26.55
C GLU A 511 -7.08 -21.49 -26.24
N ASN A 512 -6.10 -22.21 -25.68
CA ASN A 512 -6.21 -23.61 -25.34
C ASN A 512 -7.06 -23.84 -24.07
N ILE A 513 -8.37 -23.59 -24.22
CA ILE A 513 -9.35 -23.74 -23.15
C ILE A 513 -9.59 -25.19 -22.75
N ASP A 514 -9.41 -26.13 -23.68
CA ASP A 514 -9.72 -27.56 -23.46
C ASP A 514 -8.68 -28.21 -22.53
N GLU A 515 -7.43 -27.79 -22.63
CA GLU A 515 -6.36 -28.26 -21.77
C GLU A 515 -5.99 -27.28 -20.65
N ASN A 516 -6.67 -26.12 -20.56
CA ASN A 516 -6.38 -25.04 -19.59
C ASN A 516 -4.90 -24.66 -19.55
N MET A 517 -4.29 -24.59 -20.75
CA MET A 517 -2.90 -24.13 -20.89
C MET A 517 -2.87 -22.64 -21.18
N LEU A 518 -1.89 -21.96 -20.59
CA LEU A 518 -1.62 -20.56 -20.86
C LEU A 518 -0.12 -20.36 -21.00
N ILE A 519 0.32 -19.68 -22.07
CA ILE A 519 1.75 -19.51 -22.34
C ILE A 519 1.98 -18.12 -22.89
N PHE A 520 2.91 -17.40 -22.30
CA PHE A 520 3.35 -16.10 -22.80
C PHE A 520 4.83 -15.85 -22.52
N LEU A 521 5.34 -14.89 -23.25
CA LEU A 521 6.72 -14.43 -23.15
C LEU A 521 6.76 -13.04 -22.52
N ARG A 522 7.67 -12.86 -21.58
CA ARG A 522 8.10 -11.55 -21.07
C ARG A 522 9.50 -11.27 -21.56
N LYS A 523 9.76 -10.05 -22.01
CA LYS A 523 11.08 -9.66 -22.51
C LYS A 523 11.55 -8.33 -21.94
N ASP A 524 12.86 -8.19 -21.87
CA ASP A 524 13.53 -6.92 -21.65
C ASP A 524 13.63 -6.17 -23.00
N PRO A 525 12.96 -5.05 -23.18
CA PRO A 525 13.00 -4.31 -24.45
C PRO A 525 14.39 -3.76 -24.81
N ASP A 526 15.28 -3.62 -23.80
CA ASP A 526 16.60 -3.02 -23.97
C ASP A 526 17.67 -4.03 -24.38
N THR A 527 17.49 -5.33 -24.07
CA THR A 527 18.51 -6.37 -24.27
C THR A 527 18.06 -7.56 -25.10
N ASP A 528 16.80 -7.62 -25.53
CA ASP A 528 16.16 -8.79 -26.15
C ASP A 528 16.20 -10.08 -25.30
N ASP A 529 16.59 -10.00 -24.02
CA ASP A 529 16.50 -11.13 -23.11
C ASP A 529 15.02 -11.41 -22.76
N PHE A 530 14.66 -12.70 -22.64
CA PHE A 530 13.27 -13.05 -22.40
C PHE A 530 13.10 -14.30 -21.55
N ILE A 531 11.91 -14.42 -20.96
CA ILE A 531 11.44 -15.60 -20.22
C ILE A 531 10.11 -16.04 -20.81
N ILE A 532 9.96 -17.36 -21.00
CA ILE A 532 8.68 -17.98 -21.34
C ILE A 532 8.08 -18.57 -20.06
N ALA A 533 6.88 -18.15 -19.73
CA ALA A 533 6.08 -18.70 -18.63
C ALA A 533 5.03 -19.67 -19.21
N VAL A 534 5.08 -20.93 -18.79
CA VAL A 534 4.17 -21.99 -19.20
C VAL A 534 3.34 -22.43 -18.01
N PHE A 535 2.03 -22.23 -18.08
CA PHE A 535 1.08 -22.57 -17.03
C PHE A 535 0.21 -23.74 -17.46
N ASN A 536 0.18 -24.79 -16.63
CA ASN A 536 -0.80 -25.85 -16.71
C ASN A 536 -1.81 -25.67 -15.56
N PHE A 537 -2.98 -25.16 -15.88
CA PHE A 537 -4.08 -25.00 -14.92
C PHE A 537 -5.02 -26.21 -14.90
N SER A 538 -4.72 -27.27 -15.68
CA SER A 538 -5.53 -28.49 -15.72
C SER A 538 -5.15 -29.47 -14.60
N GLY A 539 -6.06 -30.42 -14.34
CA GLY A 539 -5.82 -31.55 -13.44
C GLY A 539 -5.02 -32.70 -14.07
N LYS A 540 -4.34 -32.49 -15.21
CA LYS A 540 -3.65 -33.55 -15.98
C LYS A 540 -2.19 -33.15 -16.23
N ASP A 541 -1.29 -34.13 -16.11
CA ASP A 541 0.10 -33.97 -16.51
C ASP A 541 0.21 -33.89 -18.05
N GLN A 542 1.16 -33.11 -18.53
CA GLN A 542 1.54 -33.00 -19.93
C GLN A 542 3.00 -33.47 -20.09
N ASP A 543 3.23 -34.62 -20.71
CA ASP A 543 4.57 -35.18 -20.83
C ASP A 543 5.39 -34.60 -21.99
N LYS A 544 4.71 -34.14 -23.05
CA LYS A 544 5.31 -33.60 -24.28
C LYS A 544 4.42 -32.51 -24.87
N TYR A 545 4.25 -31.41 -24.12
CA TYR A 545 3.45 -30.30 -24.62
C TYR A 545 4.30 -29.43 -25.56
N PRO A 546 3.88 -29.17 -26.80
CA PRO A 546 4.64 -28.36 -27.74
C PRO A 546 4.48 -26.88 -27.44
N VAL A 547 5.59 -26.18 -27.28
CA VAL A 547 5.64 -24.72 -27.06
C VAL A 547 6.43 -24.08 -28.20
N GLY A 548 5.75 -23.29 -29.03
CA GLY A 548 6.39 -22.53 -30.10
C GLY A 548 7.40 -21.51 -29.55
N VAL A 549 8.58 -21.43 -30.16
CA VAL A 549 9.67 -20.55 -29.72
C VAL A 549 10.31 -19.80 -30.88
N ASN A 550 10.82 -18.59 -30.60
CA ASN A 550 11.37 -17.69 -31.63
C ASN A 550 12.81 -18.03 -32.02
N LEU A 551 13.63 -18.48 -31.07
CA LEU A 551 15.05 -18.74 -31.30
C LEU A 551 15.34 -20.23 -31.38
N GLU A 552 16.22 -20.63 -32.32
CA GLU A 552 16.77 -21.98 -32.39
C GLU A 552 17.76 -22.20 -31.26
N GLY A 553 17.80 -23.40 -30.69
CA GLY A 553 18.77 -23.78 -29.66
C GLY A 553 18.20 -24.57 -28.51
N GLU A 554 18.71 -24.31 -27.33
CA GLU A 554 18.34 -25.00 -26.10
C GLU A 554 17.67 -24.05 -25.11
N TYR A 555 16.57 -24.50 -24.50
CA TYR A 555 15.84 -23.76 -23.46
C TYR A 555 15.98 -24.48 -22.12
N GLU A 556 16.44 -23.75 -21.12
CA GLU A 556 16.59 -24.24 -19.75
C GLU A 556 15.33 -23.93 -18.93
N CYS A 557 14.83 -24.92 -18.18
CA CYS A 557 13.84 -24.67 -17.13
C CYS A 557 14.55 -24.09 -15.91
N ILE A 558 14.38 -22.79 -15.70
CA ILE A 558 15.03 -22.05 -14.60
C ILE A 558 14.27 -22.13 -13.28
N LEU A 559 12.94 -22.36 -13.33
CA LEU A 559 12.10 -22.59 -12.15
C LEU A 559 10.92 -23.49 -12.54
N ASP A 560 10.64 -24.49 -11.70
CA ASP A 560 9.47 -25.37 -11.82
C ASP A 560 8.73 -25.45 -10.47
N SER A 561 7.47 -25.06 -10.42
CA SER A 561 6.65 -25.10 -9.21
C SER A 561 6.44 -26.51 -8.65
N ASN A 562 6.67 -27.56 -9.45
CA ASN A 562 6.57 -28.97 -9.05
C ASN A 562 7.89 -29.58 -8.57
N GLU A 563 8.95 -28.78 -8.36
CA GLU A 563 10.19 -29.31 -7.79
C GLU A 563 9.99 -29.82 -6.36
N LYS A 564 10.74 -30.88 -6.01
CA LYS A 564 10.64 -31.52 -4.68
C LYS A 564 10.97 -30.56 -3.53
N ARG A 565 11.84 -29.58 -3.76
CA ARG A 565 12.17 -28.53 -2.77
C ARG A 565 10.99 -27.61 -2.45
N PHE A 566 9.95 -27.63 -3.25
CA PHE A 566 8.70 -26.89 -3.09
C PHE A 566 7.49 -27.81 -2.85
N GLY A 567 7.74 -29.03 -2.34
CA GLY A 567 6.70 -30.03 -2.07
C GLY A 567 6.11 -30.70 -3.29
N GLY A 568 6.71 -30.52 -4.46
CA GLY A 568 6.30 -31.21 -5.68
C GLY A 568 6.88 -32.63 -5.82
N SER A 569 6.62 -33.27 -6.96
CA SER A 569 7.06 -34.62 -7.26
C SER A 569 8.36 -34.68 -8.07
N TYR A 570 8.74 -33.61 -8.73
CA TYR A 570 9.91 -33.59 -9.60
C TYR A 570 11.21 -33.54 -8.81
N GLN A 571 12.03 -34.57 -9.00
CA GLN A 571 13.36 -34.66 -8.43
C GLN A 571 14.35 -34.95 -9.56
N GLY A 572 15.05 -33.93 -10.05
CA GLY A 572 15.98 -34.12 -11.17
C GLY A 572 16.93 -32.93 -11.32
N ARG A 573 17.86 -33.07 -12.27
CA ARG A 573 18.69 -31.95 -12.73
C ARG A 573 17.82 -30.95 -13.50
N LYS A 574 18.29 -29.71 -13.68
CA LYS A 574 17.66 -28.72 -14.56
C LYS A 574 17.31 -29.34 -15.91
N ARG A 575 16.08 -29.17 -16.37
CA ARG A 575 15.62 -29.70 -17.65
C ARG A 575 15.99 -28.73 -18.76
N ASN A 576 16.53 -29.29 -19.84
CA ASN A 576 16.82 -28.56 -21.07
C ASN A 576 15.98 -29.14 -22.19
N TYR A 577 15.43 -28.26 -23.01
CA TYR A 577 14.59 -28.60 -24.13
C TYR A 577 15.23 -28.07 -25.41
N LYS A 578 15.45 -28.96 -26.38
CA LYS A 578 16.01 -28.59 -27.70
C LYS A 578 14.90 -28.25 -28.67
N THR A 579 15.14 -27.30 -29.55
CA THR A 579 14.21 -26.93 -30.59
C THR A 579 14.03 -28.05 -31.63
N ILE A 580 12.81 -28.19 -32.11
CA ILE A 580 12.40 -29.04 -33.19
C ILE A 580 11.94 -28.13 -34.33
N LYS A 581 12.54 -28.31 -35.52
CA LYS A 581 12.23 -27.49 -36.70
C LYS A 581 10.91 -27.92 -37.32
N SER A 582 9.83 -27.45 -36.77
CA SER A 582 8.47 -27.61 -37.28
C SER A 582 7.59 -26.50 -36.71
N ALA A 583 6.73 -25.93 -37.52
CA ALA A 583 5.92 -24.78 -37.13
C ALA A 583 4.89 -25.16 -36.05
N TRP A 584 4.81 -24.35 -34.99
CA TRP A 584 3.84 -24.46 -33.93
C TRP A 584 3.58 -23.09 -33.28
N HIS A 585 2.36 -22.81 -32.83
CA HIS A 585 1.97 -21.51 -32.24
C HIS A 585 2.40 -20.29 -33.08
N ASN A 586 2.22 -20.36 -34.40
CA ASN A 586 2.66 -19.33 -35.35
C ASN A 586 4.17 -19.00 -35.34
N ARG A 587 5.02 -19.98 -34.93
CA ARG A 587 6.47 -19.91 -34.94
C ARG A 587 7.06 -21.03 -35.80
N GLU A 588 8.26 -20.83 -36.32
CA GLU A 588 8.91 -21.79 -37.24
C GLU A 588 9.41 -23.04 -36.54
N GLN A 589 9.47 -23.03 -35.20
CA GLN A 589 10.00 -24.11 -34.38
C GLN A 589 9.33 -24.17 -33.02
N TYR A 590 9.46 -25.30 -32.34
CA TYR A 590 8.92 -25.51 -31.01
C TYR A 590 9.86 -26.34 -30.13
N ILE A 591 9.59 -26.39 -28.85
CA ILE A 591 10.18 -27.31 -27.88
C ILE A 591 9.08 -28.20 -27.28
N GLU A 592 9.40 -29.45 -26.91
CA GLU A 592 8.48 -30.31 -26.17
C GLU A 592 8.75 -30.24 -24.68
N VAL A 593 7.84 -29.66 -23.91
CA VAL A 593 8.03 -29.51 -22.46
C VAL A 593 7.23 -30.57 -21.70
N LYS A 594 7.79 -30.99 -20.57
CA LYS A 594 7.09 -31.76 -19.56
C LYS A 594 6.66 -30.85 -18.43
N ILE A 595 5.35 -30.81 -18.14
CA ILE A 595 4.77 -29.98 -17.09
C ILE A 595 3.69 -30.76 -16.32
N ALA A 596 3.76 -30.76 -15.01
CA ALA A 596 2.81 -31.45 -14.16
C ALA A 596 1.45 -30.73 -14.14
N LYS A 597 0.41 -31.44 -13.68
CA LYS A 597 -0.89 -30.83 -13.39
C LYS A 597 -0.76 -29.68 -12.37
N ASN A 598 -1.58 -28.66 -12.54
CA ASN A 598 -1.61 -27.50 -11.63
C ASN A 598 -0.20 -26.95 -11.31
N SER A 599 0.65 -26.79 -12.34
CA SER A 599 2.03 -26.31 -12.16
C SER A 599 2.44 -25.29 -13.21
N THR A 600 3.51 -24.58 -12.92
CA THR A 600 4.13 -23.57 -13.80
C THR A 600 5.60 -23.86 -13.96
N ILE A 601 6.12 -23.67 -15.18
CA ILE A 601 7.55 -23.66 -15.46
C ILE A 601 7.96 -22.33 -16.12
N PHE A 602 9.14 -21.85 -15.77
CA PHE A 602 9.77 -20.70 -16.40
C PHE A 602 10.97 -21.17 -17.21
N LEU A 603 11.02 -20.76 -18.49
CA LEU A 603 12.03 -21.18 -19.43
C LEU A 603 12.83 -20.00 -19.92
N LYS A 604 14.15 -20.19 -20.06
CA LYS A 604 15.08 -19.21 -20.60
C LYS A 604 15.89 -19.81 -21.73
N HIS A 605 16.07 -19.08 -22.83
CA HIS A 605 16.93 -19.49 -23.94
C HIS A 605 18.40 -19.46 -23.49
N LYS A 606 19.14 -20.54 -23.75
CA LYS A 606 20.58 -20.57 -23.52
C LYS A 606 21.28 -19.86 -24.67
N LYS A 607 21.88 -18.73 -24.39
CA LYS A 607 22.83 -18.12 -25.33
C LYS A 607 23.97 -19.12 -25.55
N GLY A 608 24.22 -19.49 -26.79
CA GLY A 608 25.40 -20.30 -27.12
C GLY A 608 26.65 -19.60 -26.56
N ASN A 609 27.58 -20.34 -26.00
CA ASN A 609 28.88 -19.76 -25.74
C ASN A 609 29.38 -19.24 -27.10
N GLU A 610 29.47 -17.92 -27.27
CA GLU A 610 30.35 -17.38 -28.30
C GLU A 610 31.73 -17.92 -27.93
N GLU A 611 32.20 -18.92 -28.67
CA GLU A 611 33.57 -19.34 -28.61
C GLU A 611 34.40 -18.14 -29.05
N ASP A 612 35.19 -17.58 -28.11
CA ASP A 612 36.25 -16.60 -28.36
C ASP A 612 37.25 -17.10 -29.38
#